data_30170352cba9011fffc68c487c90afd9
#
_entry.id   30170352cba9011fffc68c487c90afd9
#
_cell.length_a   1.000
_cell.length_b   1.000
_cell.length_c   1.000
_cell.angle_alpha   90.00
_cell.angle_beta   90.00
_cell.angle_gamma   90.00
#
_symmetry.space_group_name_H-M   'P 1'
#
loop_
_entity.id
_entity.type
_entity.pdbx_description
1 polymer ?
#
loop_
_entity_poly.entity_id
_entity_poly.type
_entity_poly.pdbx_seq_one_letter_code
_entity_poly.pdbx_strand_id
1 'polypeptide(L)'
;MQYIIPAVLCALISLTGAFTQRVSGFGYGIIVMMVFPHLISYGAANTLSGLISLFSAAYVAFSMRKHIKFSQLPIPLITYTLLNYLATSFVASADTSLLKRILGGALIVLSVYFFAFSKKIKLKPTIPSALGAGAVSGTMSGLFAMGGPPMVLYFMSTNSESTDDYLGTIQAFFALSNIISTSVRASKGLFTEEVFIMFIPALAGMLLGNFFGRKVYTRLRPAVIKKCVYAFMAVSGAITLIMG
;
A
#
# COMPACT_ATOMS: atom_id res chain seq x y z
N MET A 1 27.84 -4.29 -10.81
CA MET A 1 26.88 -4.18 -11.93
C MET A 1 25.54 -4.88 -11.66
N GLN A 2 25.50 -5.93 -10.83
CA GLN A 2 24.29 -6.75 -10.58
C GLN A 2 23.07 -5.95 -10.07
N TYR A 3 23.25 -4.89 -9.29
CA TYR A 3 22.16 -4.10 -8.69
C TYR A 3 21.76 -2.86 -9.48
N ILE A 4 22.46 -2.50 -10.58
CA ILE A 4 22.16 -1.24 -11.31
C ILE A 4 20.78 -1.31 -11.99
N ILE A 5 20.52 -2.40 -12.73
CA ILE A 5 19.23 -2.58 -13.42
C ILE A 5 18.07 -2.67 -12.42
N PRO A 6 18.13 -3.54 -11.37
CA PRO A 6 17.12 -3.56 -10.32
C PRO A 6 16.89 -2.19 -9.65
N ALA A 7 17.95 -1.42 -9.37
CA ALA A 7 17.83 -0.10 -8.74
C ALA A 7 17.08 0.90 -9.64
N VAL A 8 17.41 0.96 -10.93
CA VAL A 8 16.71 1.83 -11.89
C VAL A 8 15.24 1.43 -12.01
N LEU A 9 14.95 0.15 -12.11
CA LEU A 9 13.57 -0.36 -12.16
C LEU A 9 12.82 -0.06 -10.86
N CYS A 10 13.45 -0.26 -9.69
CA CYS A 10 12.86 0.12 -8.40
C CYS A 10 12.53 1.60 -8.34
N ALA A 11 13.41 2.48 -8.82
CA ALA A 11 13.15 3.91 -8.87
C ALA A 11 11.96 4.25 -9.78
N LEU A 12 11.90 3.69 -10.99
CA LEU A 12 10.82 3.93 -11.95
C LEU A 12 9.46 3.42 -11.44
N ILE A 13 9.44 2.22 -10.86
CA ILE A 13 8.21 1.63 -10.32
C ILE A 13 7.77 2.38 -9.06
N SER A 14 8.71 2.80 -8.20
CA SER A 14 8.41 3.63 -7.04
C SER A 14 7.85 5.00 -7.44
N LEU A 15 8.36 5.60 -8.53
CA LEU A 15 7.82 6.82 -9.11
C LEU A 15 6.37 6.63 -9.55
N THR A 16 6.09 5.58 -10.33
CA THR A 16 4.72 5.32 -10.81
C THR A 16 3.77 5.00 -9.67
N GLY A 17 4.22 4.25 -8.64
CA GLY A 17 3.46 3.95 -7.44
C GLY A 17 3.11 5.20 -6.64
N ALA A 18 4.09 6.07 -6.38
CA ALA A 18 3.90 7.31 -5.64
C ALA A 18 3.04 8.33 -6.40
N PHE A 19 3.24 8.45 -7.71
CA PHE A 19 2.38 9.24 -8.60
C PHE A 19 0.92 8.77 -8.49
N THR A 20 0.68 7.47 -8.62
CA THR A 20 -0.66 6.89 -8.51
C THR A 20 -1.27 7.13 -7.15
N GLN A 21 -0.53 6.90 -6.07
CA GLN A 21 -1.00 7.17 -4.71
C GLN A 21 -1.36 8.63 -4.51
N ARG A 22 -0.55 9.56 -5.03
CA ARG A 22 -0.82 11.00 -4.94
C ARG A 22 -2.10 11.41 -5.63
N VAL A 23 -2.41 10.81 -6.78
CA VAL A 23 -3.60 11.15 -7.59
C VAL A 23 -4.86 10.42 -7.12
N SER A 24 -4.75 9.16 -6.67
CA SER A 24 -5.91 8.32 -6.29
C SER A 24 -6.15 8.20 -4.79
N GLY A 25 -5.21 8.67 -3.95
CA GLY A 25 -5.24 8.55 -2.50
C GLY A 25 -4.67 7.24 -1.96
N PHE A 26 -4.41 6.23 -2.80
CA PHE A 26 -3.85 4.92 -2.44
C PHE A 26 -3.17 4.26 -3.64
N GLY A 27 -2.53 3.11 -3.44
CA GLY A 27 -2.07 2.25 -4.53
C GLY A 27 -0.56 2.13 -4.68
N TYR A 28 0.25 2.85 -3.89
CA TYR A 28 1.71 2.68 -3.92
C TYR A 28 2.09 1.20 -3.73
N GLY A 29 1.68 0.59 -2.61
CA GLY A 29 1.98 -0.81 -2.32
C GLY A 29 1.50 -1.77 -3.40
N ILE A 30 0.32 -1.50 -3.99
CA ILE A 30 -0.22 -2.32 -5.08
C ILE A 30 0.76 -2.32 -6.27
N ILE A 31 1.16 -1.14 -6.75
CA ILE A 31 2.01 -1.02 -7.95
C ILE A 31 3.40 -1.61 -7.70
N VAL A 32 4.01 -1.30 -6.55
CA VAL A 32 5.37 -1.80 -6.30
C VAL A 32 5.38 -3.30 -6.06
N MET A 33 4.39 -3.88 -5.38
CA MET A 33 4.31 -5.32 -5.14
C MET A 33 3.94 -6.15 -6.38
N MET A 34 3.51 -5.53 -7.46
CA MET A 34 3.39 -6.19 -8.78
C MET A 34 4.76 -6.47 -9.42
N VAL A 35 5.80 -5.72 -9.08
CA VAL A 35 7.10 -5.76 -9.77
C VAL A 35 8.25 -6.10 -8.82
N PHE A 36 8.31 -5.51 -7.63
CA PHE A 36 9.44 -5.69 -6.70
C PHE A 36 9.74 -7.16 -6.37
N PRO A 37 8.75 -8.07 -6.16
CA PRO A 37 9.03 -9.48 -5.89
C PRO A 37 9.70 -10.24 -7.04
N HIS A 38 9.78 -9.64 -8.23
CA HIS A 38 10.51 -10.18 -9.37
C HIS A 38 11.94 -9.61 -9.49
N LEU A 39 12.27 -8.55 -8.75
CA LEU A 39 13.57 -7.88 -8.76
C LEU A 39 14.44 -8.23 -7.56
N ILE A 40 13.80 -8.41 -6.40
CA ILE A 40 14.42 -8.68 -5.10
C ILE A 40 13.60 -9.74 -4.35
N SER A 41 14.13 -10.27 -3.25
CA SER A 41 13.41 -11.26 -2.44
C SER A 41 12.06 -10.74 -1.98
N TYR A 42 11.07 -11.63 -1.80
CA TYR A 42 9.71 -11.24 -1.41
C TYR A 42 9.67 -10.45 -0.10
N GLY A 43 10.42 -10.89 0.91
CA GLY A 43 10.54 -10.20 2.20
C GLY A 43 11.12 -8.79 2.06
N ALA A 44 12.16 -8.64 1.24
CA ALA A 44 12.76 -7.33 0.94
C ALA A 44 11.78 -6.42 0.18
N ALA A 45 11.08 -6.95 -0.83
CA ALA A 45 10.07 -6.21 -1.59
C ALA A 45 8.94 -5.69 -0.70
N ASN A 46 8.42 -6.56 0.18
CA ASN A 46 7.37 -6.23 1.14
C ASN A 46 7.86 -5.17 2.16
N THR A 47 9.09 -5.31 2.68
CA THR A 47 9.67 -4.38 3.64
C THR A 47 9.95 -3.01 3.01
N LEU A 48 10.57 -2.99 1.84
CA LEU A 48 10.87 -1.77 1.10
C LEU A 48 9.59 -1.01 0.73
N SER A 49 8.56 -1.72 0.24
CA SER A 49 7.26 -1.12 -0.07
C SER A 49 6.64 -0.44 1.15
N GLY A 50 6.61 -1.10 2.30
CA GLY A 50 6.09 -0.54 3.55
C GLY A 50 6.88 0.67 4.04
N LEU A 51 8.21 0.58 3.97
CA LEU A 51 9.12 1.66 4.40
C LEU A 51 8.96 2.92 3.54
N ILE A 52 8.92 2.79 2.23
CA ILE A 52 8.71 3.94 1.32
C ILE A 52 7.29 4.50 1.47
N SER A 53 6.27 3.63 1.65
CA SER A 53 4.90 4.06 1.96
C SER A 53 4.82 4.89 3.23
N LEU A 54 5.62 4.57 4.25
CA LEU A 54 5.71 5.35 5.49
C LEU A 54 6.12 6.80 5.20
N PHE A 55 7.20 7.01 4.46
CA PHE A 55 7.68 8.35 4.13
C PHE A 55 6.66 9.14 3.31
N SER A 56 6.04 8.48 2.32
CA SER A 56 5.00 9.10 1.48
C SER A 56 3.79 9.52 2.32
N ALA A 57 3.27 8.60 3.15
CA ALA A 57 2.10 8.87 3.98
C ALA A 57 2.37 9.94 5.06
N ALA A 58 3.54 9.88 5.71
CA ALA A 58 3.94 10.85 6.72
C ALA A 58 4.04 12.28 6.14
N TYR A 59 4.65 12.42 4.95
CA TYR A 59 4.73 13.71 4.25
C TYR A 59 3.34 14.30 3.97
N VAL A 60 2.41 13.47 3.45
CA VAL A 60 1.05 13.95 3.13
C VAL A 60 0.26 14.23 4.41
N ALA A 61 0.34 13.37 5.44
CA ALA A 61 -0.31 13.57 6.73
C ALA A 61 0.16 14.87 7.39
N PHE A 62 1.47 15.14 7.38
CA PHE A 62 2.01 16.40 7.91
C PHE A 62 1.48 17.62 7.15
N SER A 63 1.40 17.55 5.82
CA SER A 63 0.86 18.62 4.98
C SER A 63 -0.62 18.90 5.27
N MET A 64 -1.37 17.85 5.66
CA MET A 64 -2.82 17.91 5.92
C MET A 64 -3.18 17.79 7.41
N ARG A 65 -2.25 18.08 8.32
CA ARG A 65 -2.41 17.87 9.77
C ARG A 65 -3.62 18.52 10.40
N LYS A 66 -4.11 19.62 9.81
CA LYS A 66 -5.31 20.33 10.29
C LYS A 66 -6.61 19.59 10.00
N HIS A 67 -6.59 18.65 9.07
CA HIS A 67 -7.72 17.86 8.60
C HIS A 67 -7.74 16.44 9.16
N ILE A 68 -6.86 16.11 10.10
CA ILE A 68 -6.79 14.77 10.69
C ILE A 68 -7.85 14.63 11.78
N LYS A 69 -8.74 13.65 11.64
CA LYS A 69 -9.70 13.24 12.66
C LYS A 69 -9.11 12.13 13.54
N PHE A 70 -8.28 12.51 14.49
CA PHE A 70 -7.55 11.57 15.37
C PHE A 70 -8.46 10.58 16.10
N SER A 71 -9.70 10.95 16.43
CA SER A 71 -10.68 10.08 17.09
C SER A 71 -11.09 8.86 16.26
N GLN A 72 -10.90 8.89 14.95
CA GLN A 72 -11.25 7.79 14.04
C GLN A 72 -10.13 6.76 13.89
N LEU A 73 -8.92 7.03 14.37
CA LEU A 73 -7.73 6.18 14.15
C LEU A 73 -7.63 4.98 15.10
N PRO A 74 -7.91 5.07 16.41
CA PRO A 74 -7.57 4.01 17.37
C PRO A 74 -8.23 2.68 17.08
N ILE A 75 -9.54 2.67 16.80
CA ILE A 75 -10.33 1.44 16.63
C ILE A 75 -9.79 0.58 15.48
N PRO A 76 -9.63 1.08 14.23
CA PRO A 76 -9.08 0.27 13.15
C PRO A 76 -7.59 -0.06 13.35
N LEU A 77 -6.81 0.77 14.08
CA LEU A 77 -5.41 0.48 14.37
C LEU A 77 -5.23 -0.73 15.30
N ILE A 78 -6.14 -0.98 16.24
CA ILE A 78 -6.07 -2.14 17.15
C ILE A 78 -6.07 -3.44 16.34
N THR A 79 -7.09 -3.67 15.53
CA THR A 79 -7.22 -4.89 14.73
C THR A 79 -6.17 -4.94 13.61
N TYR A 80 -5.82 -3.80 13.02
CA TYR A 80 -4.71 -3.69 12.08
C TYR A 80 -3.41 -4.22 12.70
N THR A 81 -3.04 -3.75 13.89
CA THR A 81 -1.78 -4.12 14.55
C THR A 81 -1.71 -5.62 14.79
N LEU A 82 -2.77 -6.20 15.36
CA LEU A 82 -2.84 -7.64 15.65
C LEU A 82 -2.69 -8.48 14.37
N LEU A 83 -3.51 -8.20 13.36
CA LEU A 83 -3.51 -8.99 12.11
C LEU A 83 -2.26 -8.73 11.25
N ASN A 84 -1.70 -7.51 11.28
CA ASN A 84 -0.44 -7.21 10.64
C ASN A 84 0.73 -7.99 11.26
N TYR A 85 0.78 -8.08 12.59
CA TYR A 85 1.79 -8.88 13.29
C TYR A 85 1.73 -10.35 12.88
N LEU A 86 0.53 -10.95 12.91
CA LEU A 86 0.33 -12.36 12.53
C LEU A 86 0.70 -12.59 11.05
N ALA A 87 0.24 -11.74 10.16
CA ALA A 87 0.50 -11.84 8.73
C ALA A 87 1.99 -11.64 8.38
N THR A 88 2.66 -10.67 9.03
CA THR A 88 4.11 -10.45 8.84
C THR A 88 4.93 -11.59 9.42
N SER A 89 4.50 -12.19 10.54
CA SER A 89 5.16 -13.38 11.10
C SER A 89 5.06 -14.57 10.14
N PHE A 90 3.93 -14.73 9.47
CA PHE A 90 3.77 -15.75 8.43
C PHE A 90 4.71 -15.48 7.25
N VAL A 91 4.82 -14.23 6.76
CA VAL A 91 5.76 -13.87 5.67
C VAL A 91 7.20 -14.19 6.04
N ALA A 92 7.59 -13.97 7.30
CA ALA A 92 8.95 -14.23 7.75
C ALA A 92 9.33 -15.73 7.76
N SER A 93 8.35 -16.63 7.84
CA SER A 93 8.55 -18.09 7.94
C SER A 93 8.10 -18.85 6.69
N ALA A 94 7.33 -18.25 5.80
CA ALA A 94 6.76 -18.92 4.64
C ALA A 94 7.74 -18.96 3.45
N ASP A 95 7.55 -19.97 2.60
CA ASP A 95 8.28 -20.09 1.36
C ASP A 95 7.96 -18.96 0.37
N THR A 96 8.98 -18.46 -0.33
CA THR A 96 8.83 -17.35 -1.29
C THR A 96 7.89 -17.68 -2.45
N SER A 97 7.90 -18.93 -2.95
CA SER A 97 7.00 -19.36 -4.03
C SER A 97 5.53 -19.32 -3.56
N LEU A 98 5.26 -19.85 -2.37
CA LEU A 98 3.92 -19.77 -1.77
C LEU A 98 3.45 -18.33 -1.63
N LEU A 99 4.30 -17.42 -1.13
CA LEU A 99 3.99 -16.01 -0.95
C LEU A 99 3.67 -15.30 -2.28
N LYS A 100 4.44 -15.61 -3.34
CA LYS A 100 4.18 -15.07 -4.68
C LYS A 100 2.84 -15.57 -5.24
N ARG A 101 2.52 -16.86 -5.09
CA ARG A 101 1.23 -17.42 -5.53
C ARG A 101 0.05 -16.79 -4.78
N ILE A 102 0.16 -16.62 -3.47
CA ILE A 102 -0.87 -15.93 -2.66
C ILE A 102 -1.01 -14.47 -3.11
N LEU A 103 0.11 -13.77 -3.38
CA LEU A 103 0.09 -12.41 -3.92
C LEU A 103 -0.62 -12.36 -5.28
N GLY A 104 -0.29 -13.27 -6.20
CA GLY A 104 -0.92 -13.35 -7.52
C GLY A 104 -2.42 -13.53 -7.42
N GLY A 105 -2.89 -14.47 -6.59
CA GLY A 105 -4.30 -14.68 -6.31
C GLY A 105 -4.97 -13.45 -5.70
N ALA A 106 -4.32 -12.80 -4.72
CA ALA A 106 -4.83 -11.60 -4.09
C ALA A 106 -4.97 -10.43 -5.08
N LEU A 107 -4.00 -10.24 -5.99
CA LEU A 107 -4.06 -9.20 -7.03
C LEU A 107 -5.24 -9.44 -7.98
N ILE A 108 -5.51 -10.68 -8.39
CA ILE A 108 -6.66 -11.02 -9.23
C ILE A 108 -7.97 -10.71 -8.49
N VAL A 109 -8.11 -11.21 -7.27
CA VAL A 109 -9.30 -10.97 -6.44
C VAL A 109 -9.55 -9.48 -6.23
N LEU A 110 -8.52 -8.71 -5.91
CA LEU A 110 -8.62 -7.26 -5.75
C LEU A 110 -8.97 -6.56 -7.06
N SER A 111 -8.40 -7.00 -8.18
CA SER A 111 -8.74 -6.45 -9.49
C SER A 111 -10.23 -6.65 -9.80
N VAL A 112 -10.73 -7.87 -9.67
CA VAL A 112 -12.16 -8.19 -9.87
C VAL A 112 -13.03 -7.37 -8.91
N TYR A 113 -12.65 -7.32 -7.63
CA TYR A 113 -13.34 -6.51 -6.62
C TYR A 113 -13.45 -5.04 -7.03
N PHE A 114 -12.36 -4.42 -7.43
CA PHE A 114 -12.35 -3.01 -7.82
C PHE A 114 -13.10 -2.75 -9.13
N PHE A 115 -13.03 -3.65 -10.10
CA PHE A 115 -13.80 -3.50 -11.34
C PHE A 115 -15.31 -3.63 -11.10
N ALA A 116 -15.72 -4.64 -10.32
CA ALA A 116 -17.15 -4.98 -10.17
C ALA A 116 -17.85 -4.20 -9.06
N PHE A 117 -17.16 -3.92 -7.95
CA PHE A 117 -17.80 -3.52 -6.69
C PHE A 117 -17.33 -2.18 -6.13
N SER A 118 -16.27 -1.54 -6.65
CA SER A 118 -15.72 -0.32 -6.05
C SER A 118 -16.71 0.85 -5.90
N LYS A 119 -17.77 0.88 -6.68
CA LYS A 119 -18.84 1.89 -6.62
C LYS A 119 -20.06 1.47 -5.79
N LYS A 120 -20.19 0.18 -5.45
CA LYS A 120 -21.40 -0.38 -4.84
C LYS A 120 -21.28 -0.53 -3.32
N ILE A 121 -20.08 -0.71 -2.80
CA ILE A 121 -19.89 -0.96 -1.37
C ILE A 121 -19.71 0.37 -0.64
N LYS A 122 -20.71 0.67 0.20
CA LYS A 122 -20.67 1.76 1.17
C LYS A 122 -20.63 1.15 2.56
N LEU A 123 -19.51 1.31 3.26
CA LEU A 123 -19.40 0.88 4.65
C LEU A 123 -20.13 1.91 5.52
N LYS A 124 -20.93 1.44 6.49
CA LYS A 124 -21.49 2.33 7.51
C LYS A 124 -20.38 2.69 8.51
N PRO A 125 -20.30 3.94 9.01
CA PRO A 125 -19.29 4.37 9.98
C PRO A 125 -19.61 3.82 11.39
N THR A 126 -19.42 2.52 11.57
CA THR A 126 -19.71 1.80 12.83
C THR A 126 -18.43 1.17 13.39
N ILE A 127 -18.43 0.87 14.70
CA ILE A 127 -17.32 0.16 15.35
C ILE A 127 -17.02 -1.19 14.68
N PRO A 128 -17.99 -2.08 14.39
CA PRO A 128 -17.72 -3.32 13.69
C PRO A 128 -17.08 -3.12 12.30
N SER A 129 -17.50 -2.09 11.55
CA SER A 129 -16.89 -1.82 10.25
C SER A 129 -15.45 -1.28 10.36
N ALA A 130 -15.16 -0.50 11.42
CA ALA A 130 -13.80 -0.05 11.73
C ALA A 130 -12.87 -1.23 12.07
N LEU A 131 -13.33 -2.13 12.95
CA LEU A 131 -12.60 -3.33 13.33
C LEU A 131 -12.37 -4.25 12.14
N GLY A 132 -13.40 -4.49 11.32
CA GLY A 132 -13.31 -5.31 10.12
C GLY A 132 -12.37 -4.73 9.07
N ALA A 133 -12.48 -3.44 8.78
CA ALA A 133 -11.60 -2.76 7.83
C ALA A 133 -10.13 -2.77 8.32
N GLY A 134 -9.91 -2.54 9.61
CA GLY A 134 -8.60 -2.63 10.23
C GLY A 134 -8.01 -4.04 10.15
N ALA A 135 -8.80 -5.07 10.43
CA ALA A 135 -8.39 -6.47 10.35
C ALA A 135 -7.95 -6.86 8.93
N VAL A 136 -8.80 -6.61 7.93
CA VAL A 136 -8.48 -6.91 6.53
C VAL A 136 -7.27 -6.09 6.06
N SER A 137 -7.22 -4.79 6.41
CA SER A 137 -6.09 -3.93 6.07
C SER A 137 -4.78 -4.41 6.70
N GLY A 138 -4.80 -4.83 7.96
CA GLY A 138 -3.65 -5.37 8.68
C GLY A 138 -3.11 -6.65 8.03
N THR A 139 -4.01 -7.58 7.72
CA THR A 139 -3.66 -8.82 7.01
C THR A 139 -3.04 -8.53 5.64
N MET A 140 -3.69 -7.70 4.83
CA MET A 140 -3.20 -7.33 3.49
C MET A 140 -1.87 -6.55 3.56
N SER A 141 -1.69 -5.72 4.56
CA SER A 141 -0.44 -4.97 4.76
C SER A 141 0.70 -5.88 5.21
N GLY A 142 0.44 -6.82 6.11
CA GLY A 142 1.44 -7.81 6.55
C GLY A 142 1.87 -8.72 5.41
N LEU A 143 0.91 -9.29 4.70
CA LEU A 143 1.20 -10.22 3.58
C LEU A 143 1.81 -9.52 2.36
N PHE A 144 1.27 -8.36 1.95
CA PHE A 144 1.51 -7.78 0.62
C PHE A 144 1.95 -6.31 0.64
N ALA A 145 2.11 -5.68 1.81
CA ALA A 145 2.30 -4.22 1.94
C ALA A 145 1.19 -3.38 1.23
N MET A 146 -0.03 -3.92 1.14
CA MET A 146 -1.16 -3.34 0.37
C MET A 146 -2.42 -3.11 1.23
N GLY A 147 -2.28 -2.61 2.45
CA GLY A 147 -3.39 -2.39 3.38
C GLY A 147 -4.39 -1.27 3.02
N GLY A 148 -4.18 -0.59 1.89
CA GLY A 148 -4.96 0.60 1.52
C GLY A 148 -6.46 0.40 1.27
N PRO A 149 -6.87 -0.54 0.42
CA PRO A 149 -8.24 -0.63 -0.09
C PRO A 149 -9.36 -0.68 0.97
N PRO A 150 -9.29 -1.50 2.03
CA PRO A 150 -10.35 -1.55 3.03
C PRO A 150 -10.48 -0.24 3.80
N MET A 151 -9.35 0.41 4.10
CA MET A 151 -9.33 1.68 4.84
C MET A 151 -9.82 2.85 3.99
N VAL A 152 -9.56 2.83 2.67
CA VAL A 152 -10.15 3.82 1.75
C VAL A 152 -11.68 3.78 1.84
N LEU A 153 -12.29 2.58 1.77
CA LEU A 153 -13.74 2.44 1.86
C LEU A 153 -14.27 2.93 3.21
N TYR A 154 -13.60 2.58 4.30
CA TYR A 154 -13.99 2.99 5.64
C TYR A 154 -13.90 4.51 5.81
N PHE A 155 -12.72 5.12 5.56
CA PHE A 155 -12.54 6.55 5.77
C PHE A 155 -13.29 7.43 4.76
N MET A 156 -13.57 6.96 3.55
CA MET A 156 -14.49 7.65 2.63
C MET A 156 -15.91 7.70 3.17
N SER A 157 -16.35 6.67 3.88
CA SER A 157 -17.70 6.65 4.46
C SER A 157 -17.81 7.50 5.72
N THR A 158 -16.75 7.56 6.53
CA THR A 158 -16.74 8.35 7.78
C THR A 158 -16.47 9.84 7.56
N ASN A 159 -15.88 10.22 6.42
CA ASN A 159 -15.55 11.61 6.07
C ASN A 159 -16.18 12.00 4.71
N SER A 160 -17.42 11.57 4.47
CA SER A 160 -18.11 11.79 3.18
C SER A 160 -18.36 13.27 2.85
N GLU A 161 -18.37 14.15 3.84
CA GLU A 161 -18.64 15.58 3.69
C GLU A 161 -17.40 16.40 3.33
N SER A 162 -16.19 15.89 3.61
CA SER A 162 -14.94 16.61 3.40
C SER A 162 -13.85 15.70 2.81
N THR A 163 -13.47 15.99 1.57
CA THR A 163 -12.34 15.29 0.92
C THR A 163 -11.02 15.52 1.66
N ASP A 164 -10.80 16.71 2.22
CA ASP A 164 -9.58 17.03 2.94
C ASP A 164 -9.49 16.26 4.26
N ASP A 165 -10.60 16.16 5.01
CA ASP A 165 -10.67 15.36 6.24
C ASP A 165 -10.47 13.87 5.95
N TYR A 166 -11.05 13.36 4.85
CA TYR A 166 -10.76 12.01 4.38
C TYR A 166 -9.28 11.82 4.08
N LEU A 167 -8.67 12.70 3.27
CA LEU A 167 -7.27 12.56 2.87
C LEU A 167 -6.33 12.72 4.08
N GLY A 168 -6.55 13.70 4.94
CA GLY A 168 -5.75 13.90 6.14
C GLY A 168 -5.80 12.70 7.07
N THR A 169 -7.00 12.18 7.34
CA THR A 169 -7.21 11.07 8.28
C THR A 169 -6.67 9.74 7.74
N ILE A 170 -6.89 9.42 6.46
CA ILE A 170 -6.37 8.18 5.88
C ILE A 170 -4.85 8.19 5.78
N GLN A 171 -4.22 9.31 5.46
CA GLN A 171 -2.76 9.40 5.41
C GLN A 171 -2.13 9.33 6.81
N ALA A 172 -2.79 9.89 7.83
CA ALA A 172 -2.37 9.70 9.21
C ALA A 172 -2.48 8.23 9.64
N PHE A 173 -3.57 7.55 9.28
CA PHE A 173 -3.70 6.11 9.49
C PHE A 173 -2.56 5.34 8.80
N PHE A 174 -2.27 5.64 7.53
CA PHE A 174 -1.20 4.96 6.80
C PHE A 174 0.18 5.25 7.39
N ALA A 175 0.45 6.47 7.85
CA ALA A 175 1.70 6.78 8.53
C ALA A 175 1.86 5.94 9.81
N LEU A 176 0.87 5.93 10.70
CA LEU A 176 0.89 5.16 11.93
C LEU A 176 0.95 3.65 11.67
N SER A 177 0.13 3.15 10.77
CA SER A 177 0.10 1.72 10.42
C SER A 177 1.40 1.25 9.77
N ASN A 178 2.05 2.08 8.97
CA ASN A 178 3.36 1.75 8.40
C ASN A 178 4.50 1.83 9.43
N ILE A 179 4.43 2.71 10.44
CA ILE A 179 5.36 2.68 11.59
C ILE A 179 5.26 1.30 12.28
N ILE A 180 4.03 0.89 12.63
CA ILE A 180 3.79 -0.41 13.27
C ILE A 180 4.31 -1.55 12.39
N SER A 181 3.91 -1.57 11.13
CA SER A 181 4.28 -2.63 10.18
C SER A 181 5.79 -2.70 9.95
N THR A 182 6.46 -1.56 9.86
CA THR A 182 7.93 -1.48 9.71
C THR A 182 8.64 -1.98 10.96
N SER A 183 8.15 -1.63 12.15
CA SER A 183 8.69 -2.12 13.42
C SER A 183 8.54 -3.64 13.55
N VAL A 184 7.39 -4.20 13.15
CA VAL A 184 7.17 -5.65 13.12
C VAL A 184 8.13 -6.33 12.13
N ARG A 185 8.32 -5.79 10.92
CA ARG A 185 9.28 -6.32 9.94
C ARG A 185 10.71 -6.28 10.47
N ALA A 186 11.10 -5.20 11.15
CA ALA A 186 12.41 -5.09 11.79
C ALA A 186 12.62 -6.17 12.86
N SER A 187 11.63 -6.39 13.73
CA SER A 187 11.70 -7.44 14.77
C SER A 187 11.75 -8.86 14.19
N LYS A 188 11.31 -9.07 12.95
CA LYS A 188 11.34 -10.37 12.25
C LYS A 188 12.56 -10.53 11.33
N GLY A 189 13.52 -9.61 11.36
CA GLY A 189 14.75 -9.68 10.56
C GLY A 189 14.55 -9.50 9.05
N LEU A 190 13.44 -8.86 8.63
CA LEU A 190 13.12 -8.65 7.21
C LEU A 190 13.84 -7.44 6.60
N PHE A 191 14.70 -6.75 7.37
CA PHE A 191 15.59 -5.71 6.87
C PHE A 191 16.89 -6.32 6.36
N THR A 192 16.85 -6.80 5.13
CA THR A 192 17.99 -7.42 4.45
C THR A 192 18.87 -6.37 3.76
N GLU A 193 20.06 -6.77 3.31
CA GLU A 193 20.95 -5.93 2.51
C GLU A 193 20.26 -5.36 1.26
N GLU A 194 19.42 -6.16 0.60
CA GLU A 194 18.62 -5.74 -0.56
C GLU A 194 17.73 -4.53 -0.25
N VAL A 195 17.14 -4.47 0.95
CA VAL A 195 16.30 -3.33 1.37
C VAL A 195 17.13 -2.06 1.44
N PHE A 196 18.34 -2.11 2.03
CA PHE A 196 19.20 -0.94 2.16
C PHE A 196 19.74 -0.47 0.80
N ILE A 197 20.15 -1.38 -0.07
CA ILE A 197 20.63 -1.05 -1.42
C ILE A 197 19.52 -0.40 -2.26
N MET A 198 18.30 -0.95 -2.19
CA MET A 198 17.17 -0.46 -3.00
C MET A 198 16.43 0.73 -2.38
N PHE A 199 16.72 1.08 -1.11
CA PHE A 199 16.03 2.17 -0.40
C PHE A 199 16.23 3.53 -1.08
N ILE A 200 17.48 3.90 -1.40
CA ILE A 200 17.77 5.21 -2.00
C ILE A 200 17.14 5.37 -3.39
N PRO A 201 17.28 4.40 -4.34
CA PRO A 201 16.58 4.46 -5.62
C PRO A 201 15.06 4.55 -5.47
N ALA A 202 14.46 3.71 -4.60
CA ALA A 202 13.02 3.72 -4.38
C ALA A 202 12.53 5.03 -3.75
N LEU A 203 13.28 5.60 -2.79
CA LEU A 203 12.99 6.89 -2.18
C LEU A 203 13.04 8.03 -3.20
N ALA A 204 14.08 8.07 -4.04
CA ALA A 204 14.19 9.06 -5.10
C ALA A 204 13.02 8.98 -6.07
N GLY A 205 12.65 7.76 -6.52
CA GLY A 205 11.48 7.53 -7.35
C GLY A 205 10.19 8.02 -6.68
N MET A 206 10.00 7.71 -5.40
CA MET A 206 8.83 8.15 -4.62
C MET A 206 8.73 9.67 -4.54
N LEU A 207 9.84 10.37 -4.27
CA LEU A 207 9.85 11.84 -4.20
C LEU A 207 9.47 12.45 -5.53
N LEU A 208 10.05 11.97 -6.63
CA LEU A 208 9.70 12.41 -7.99
C LEU A 208 8.23 12.11 -8.33
N GLY A 209 7.74 10.92 -8.00
CA GLY A 209 6.36 10.53 -8.22
C GLY A 209 5.37 11.41 -7.47
N ASN A 210 5.63 11.73 -6.21
CA ASN A 210 4.81 12.66 -5.43
C ASN A 210 4.86 14.09 -6.01
N PHE A 211 6.03 14.55 -6.45
CA PHE A 211 6.20 15.86 -7.08
C PHE A 211 5.39 16.00 -8.37
N PHE A 212 5.52 15.04 -9.29
CA PHE A 212 4.75 15.04 -10.54
C PHE A 212 3.26 14.82 -10.28
N GLY A 213 2.90 13.91 -9.37
CA GLY A 213 1.52 13.65 -8.99
C GLY A 213 0.83 14.90 -8.46
N ARG A 214 1.52 15.72 -7.64
CA ARG A 214 0.98 17.00 -7.16
C ARG A 214 0.68 17.98 -8.28
N LYS A 215 1.56 18.09 -9.29
CA LYS A 215 1.38 19.02 -10.41
C LYS A 215 0.21 18.65 -11.32
N VAL A 216 -0.10 17.35 -11.41
CA VAL A 216 -1.08 16.83 -12.38
C VAL A 216 -2.41 16.44 -11.70
N TYR A 217 -2.43 16.37 -10.36
CA TYR A 217 -3.61 15.97 -9.56
C TYR A 217 -4.90 16.68 -9.99
N THR A 218 -4.86 17.98 -10.26
CA THR A 218 -6.03 18.78 -10.66
C THR A 218 -6.46 18.56 -12.12
N ARG A 219 -5.60 17.99 -12.98
CA ARG A 219 -5.83 17.83 -14.43
C ARG A 219 -6.25 16.41 -14.82
N LEU A 220 -5.88 15.41 -14.04
CA LEU A 220 -6.19 14.01 -14.35
C LEU A 220 -7.52 13.58 -13.71
N ARG A 221 -8.24 12.74 -14.44
CA ARG A 221 -9.44 12.06 -13.92
C ARG A 221 -9.00 10.83 -13.10
N PRO A 222 -9.13 10.81 -11.76
CA PRO A 222 -8.71 9.69 -10.92
C PRO A 222 -9.31 8.35 -11.34
N ALA A 223 -10.52 8.37 -11.92
CA ALA A 223 -11.22 7.19 -12.40
C ALA A 223 -10.47 6.44 -13.53
N VAL A 224 -9.76 7.17 -14.42
CA VAL A 224 -8.99 6.55 -15.51
C VAL A 224 -7.77 5.85 -14.93
N ILE A 225 -7.02 6.53 -14.06
CA ILE A 225 -5.83 5.95 -13.41
C ILE A 225 -6.22 4.69 -12.62
N LYS A 226 -7.31 4.74 -11.85
CA LYS A 226 -7.82 3.56 -11.12
C LYS A 226 -8.08 2.38 -12.05
N LYS A 227 -8.76 2.59 -13.18
CA LYS A 227 -9.03 1.51 -14.15
C LYS A 227 -7.74 0.91 -14.73
N CYS A 228 -6.75 1.74 -15.08
CA CYS A 228 -5.45 1.25 -15.57
C CYS A 228 -4.73 0.41 -14.49
N VAL A 229 -4.75 0.85 -13.23
CA VAL A 229 -4.18 0.09 -12.11
C VAL A 229 -4.88 -1.26 -11.96
N TYR A 230 -6.21 -1.30 -12.04
CA TYR A 230 -6.96 -2.56 -11.89
C TYR A 230 -6.66 -3.54 -13.03
N ALA A 231 -6.59 -3.06 -14.28
CA ALA A 231 -6.20 -3.89 -15.41
C ALA A 231 -4.77 -4.45 -15.24
N PHE A 232 -3.83 -3.59 -14.82
CA PHE A 232 -2.46 -4.01 -14.56
C PHE A 232 -2.36 -5.01 -13.39
N MET A 233 -3.19 -4.85 -12.33
CA MET A 233 -3.31 -5.83 -11.25
C MET A 233 -3.74 -7.21 -11.76
N ALA A 234 -4.74 -7.28 -12.64
CA ALA A 234 -5.21 -8.55 -13.20
C ALA A 234 -4.10 -9.27 -13.98
N VAL A 235 -3.43 -8.54 -14.87
CA VAL A 235 -2.34 -9.09 -15.69
C VAL A 235 -1.16 -9.51 -14.82
N SER A 236 -0.69 -8.63 -13.94
CA SER A 236 0.44 -8.93 -13.05
C SER A 236 0.11 -10.07 -12.08
N GLY A 237 -1.13 -10.12 -11.57
CA GLY A 237 -1.59 -11.21 -10.72
C GLY A 237 -1.55 -12.57 -11.43
N ALA A 238 -2.00 -12.62 -12.69
CA ALA A 238 -1.95 -13.83 -13.49
C ALA A 238 -0.50 -14.28 -13.76
N ILE A 239 0.39 -13.35 -14.12
CA ILE A 239 1.82 -13.64 -14.32
C ILE A 239 2.44 -14.17 -13.02
N THR A 240 2.22 -13.48 -11.90
CA THR A 240 2.80 -13.86 -10.60
C THR A 240 2.27 -15.22 -10.12
N LEU A 241 1.01 -15.56 -10.42
CA LEU A 241 0.42 -16.86 -10.07
C LEU A 241 1.02 -18.01 -10.88
N ILE A 242 1.34 -17.76 -12.15
CA ILE A 242 1.90 -18.78 -13.07
C ILE A 242 3.40 -18.96 -12.82
N MET A 243 4.13 -17.88 -12.59
CA MET A 243 5.61 -17.88 -12.46
C MET A 243 6.10 -18.06 -11.01
N GLY A 244 5.24 -17.86 -10.00
CA GLY A 244 5.55 -18.08 -8.57
C GLY A 244 5.31 -19.51 -8.19
#